data_9bce53059dd955f9477352a33708fda7
#
_entry.id   9bce53059dd955f9477352a33708fda7
#
_cell.length_a   1.000
_cell.length_b   1.000
_cell.length_c   1.000
_cell.angle_alpha   90.00
_cell.angle_beta   90.00
_cell.angle_gamma   90.00
#
_symmetry.space_group_name_H-M   'P 1'
#
loop_
_entity.id
_entity.type
_entity.pdbx_description
1 polymer ?
#
loop_
_entity_poly.entity_id
_entity_poly.type
_entity_poly.pdbx_seq_one_letter_code
_entity_poly.pdbx_strand_id
1 'polypeptide(L)'
;ALPILKEQNLKEDALTNGKIPDFSVPVNGIPGLEERFGLLMIGVNHGIISLNKLVEVSSTNPAKVFGCYPEKGTLEVGSDADIIVVDPERTVPLVRGNLHYPADLDYDFYEGFTSRGWPVCTIRRGEILIEDGRFKGKRKSGRFLKCSLKPRKEA
;
A
#
# COMPACT_ATOMS: atom_id res chain seq x y z
N ALA A 1 -9.25 5.79 20.11
CA ALA A 1 -7.92 5.61 19.50
C ALA A 1 -7.64 4.13 19.45
N LEU A 2 -7.20 3.62 18.30
CA LEU A 2 -6.83 2.21 18.15
C LEU A 2 -5.66 1.90 19.08
N PRO A 3 -5.66 0.75 19.80
CA PRO A 3 -4.59 0.37 20.72
C PRO A 3 -3.19 0.45 20.11
N ILE A 4 -3.07 0.12 18.82
CA ILE A 4 -1.82 0.18 18.03
C ILE A 4 -1.15 1.56 18.08
N LEU A 5 -1.92 2.66 18.07
CA LEU A 5 -1.36 4.01 18.09
C LEU A 5 -0.70 4.36 19.42
N LYS A 6 -1.14 3.74 20.53
CA LYS A 6 -0.54 3.94 21.86
C LYS A 6 0.77 3.18 22.05
N GLU A 7 0.91 2.01 21.42
CA GLU A 7 2.13 1.20 21.55
C GLU A 7 3.32 1.76 20.77
N GLN A 8 3.06 2.56 19.74
CA GLN A 8 4.12 3.06 18.84
C GLN A 8 4.68 4.44 19.22
N ASN A 9 4.35 4.96 20.41
CA ASN A 9 4.87 6.25 20.91
C ASN A 9 4.83 7.39 19.86
N LEU A 10 3.78 7.45 19.06
CA LEU A 10 3.58 8.53 18.11
C LEU A 10 3.41 9.83 18.88
N LYS A 11 4.35 10.73 18.74
CA LYS A 11 4.29 12.05 19.36
C LYS A 11 3.10 12.80 18.78
N GLU A 12 2.17 13.20 19.63
CA GLU A 12 1.02 14.03 19.25
C GLU A 12 1.40 15.33 18.53
N ASP A 13 2.66 15.75 18.66
CA ASP A 13 3.19 17.01 18.12
C ASP A 13 3.72 16.94 16.69
N ALA A 14 3.78 15.75 16.08
CA ALA A 14 4.40 15.58 14.74
C ALA A 14 3.62 16.30 13.63
N LEU A 15 2.34 16.55 13.83
CA LEU A 15 1.45 17.13 12.83
C LEU A 15 1.47 18.66 12.76
N THR A 16 1.88 19.34 13.83
CA THR A 16 1.69 20.80 13.89
C THR A 16 2.88 21.61 14.40
N ASN A 17 3.95 20.98 14.92
CA ASN A 17 5.00 21.70 15.66
C ASN A 17 4.42 22.74 16.64
N GLY A 18 3.29 22.44 17.26
CA GLY A 18 2.58 23.35 18.16
C GLY A 18 1.93 24.57 17.48
N LYS A 19 1.85 24.61 16.16
CA LYS A 19 1.13 25.68 15.41
C LYS A 19 -0.23 25.17 14.98
N ILE A 20 -1.25 26.01 15.15
CA ILE A 20 -2.57 25.79 14.56
C ILE A 20 -2.42 25.80 13.04
N PRO A 21 -2.92 24.77 12.33
CA PRO A 21 -2.82 24.73 10.87
C PRO A 21 -3.45 25.98 10.26
N ASP A 22 -2.70 26.67 9.39
CA ASP A 22 -3.26 27.76 8.60
C ASP A 22 -4.14 27.18 7.48
N PHE A 23 -5.45 27.34 7.60
CA PHE A 23 -6.41 26.89 6.61
C PHE A 23 -6.30 27.60 5.26
N SER A 24 -5.49 28.67 5.15
CA SER A 24 -5.24 29.36 3.88
C SER A 24 -4.34 28.56 2.92
N VAL A 25 -3.60 27.57 3.46
CA VAL A 25 -2.74 26.66 2.68
C VAL A 25 -3.12 25.22 3.00
N PRO A 26 -4.25 24.73 2.48
CA PRO A 26 -4.67 23.35 2.74
C PRO A 26 -3.69 22.38 2.09
N VAL A 27 -3.18 21.44 2.86
CA VAL A 27 -2.44 20.30 2.35
C VAL A 27 -3.42 19.38 1.65
N ASN A 28 -3.33 19.26 0.33
CA ASN A 28 -4.19 18.41 -0.46
C ASN A 28 -3.64 16.99 -0.56
N GLY A 29 -4.28 16.06 0.15
CA GLY A 29 -3.92 14.64 0.12
C GLY A 29 -2.97 14.25 1.25
N ILE A 30 -2.73 12.95 1.33
CA ILE A 30 -1.85 12.32 2.33
C ILE A 30 -0.95 11.34 1.57
N PRO A 31 0.38 11.37 1.78
CA PRO A 31 1.24 10.28 1.34
C PRO A 31 0.79 9.00 2.05
N GLY A 32 0.92 7.86 1.45
CA GLY A 32 0.42 6.60 2.05
C GLY A 32 0.24 5.49 1.02
N LEU A 33 0.70 5.72 -0.21
CA LEU A 33 0.51 4.74 -1.27
C LEU A 33 1.40 3.52 -1.06
N GLU A 34 2.67 3.74 -0.72
CA GLU A 34 3.65 2.68 -0.51
C GLU A 34 3.51 2.04 0.87
N GLU A 35 3.20 2.81 1.91
CA GLU A 35 3.03 2.33 3.29
C GLU A 35 1.80 1.45 3.47
N ARG A 36 0.80 1.58 2.60
CA ARG A 36 -0.48 0.87 2.75
C ARG A 36 -0.31 -0.62 2.97
N PHE A 37 0.60 -1.27 2.23
CA PHE A 37 0.86 -2.70 2.41
C PHE A 37 1.47 -2.97 3.79
N GLY A 38 2.47 -2.18 4.20
CA GLY A 38 3.11 -2.29 5.50
C GLY A 38 2.12 -2.10 6.67
N LEU A 39 1.24 -1.11 6.57
CA LEU A 39 0.20 -0.87 7.57
C LEU A 39 -0.79 -2.04 7.68
N LEU A 40 -1.16 -2.65 6.57
CA LEU A 40 -2.00 -3.85 6.57
C LEU A 40 -1.26 -5.05 7.18
N MET A 41 0.04 -5.19 6.92
CA MET A 41 0.87 -6.23 7.54
C MET A 41 1.00 -6.04 9.05
N ILE A 42 1.08 -4.79 9.55
CA ILE A 42 0.99 -4.51 10.98
C ILE A 42 -0.33 -5.06 11.54
N GLY A 43 -1.45 -4.81 10.85
CA GLY A 43 -2.76 -5.37 11.23
C GLY A 43 -2.78 -6.90 11.26
N VAL A 44 -2.10 -7.57 10.33
CA VAL A 44 -1.96 -9.04 10.30
C VAL A 44 -1.13 -9.51 11.49
N ASN A 45 0.01 -8.89 11.75
CA ASN A 45 0.91 -9.29 12.84
C ASN A 45 0.27 -9.10 14.23
N HIS A 46 -0.62 -8.13 14.37
CA HIS A 46 -1.41 -7.91 15.59
C HIS A 46 -2.71 -8.75 15.66
N GLY A 47 -2.95 -9.62 14.68
CA GLY A 47 -4.14 -10.47 14.66
C GLY A 47 -5.47 -9.73 14.42
N ILE A 48 -5.43 -8.48 13.96
CA ILE A 48 -6.62 -7.66 13.66
C ILE A 48 -7.30 -8.17 12.40
N ILE A 49 -6.53 -8.57 11.40
CA ILE A 49 -6.99 -9.19 10.16
C ILE A 49 -6.15 -10.40 9.83
N SER A 50 -6.71 -11.36 9.10
CA SER A 50 -5.94 -12.49 8.56
C SER A 50 -5.16 -12.06 7.30
N LEU A 51 -4.12 -12.82 6.94
CA LEU A 51 -3.39 -12.62 5.68
C LEU A 51 -4.31 -12.74 4.47
N ASN A 52 -5.24 -13.69 4.48
CA ASN A 52 -6.25 -13.83 3.42
C ASN A 52 -7.14 -12.58 3.32
N LYS A 53 -7.53 -12.00 4.47
CA LYS A 53 -8.31 -10.76 4.48
C LYS A 53 -7.51 -9.58 3.96
N LEU A 54 -6.21 -9.50 4.23
CA LEU A 54 -5.33 -8.51 3.63
C LEU A 54 -5.38 -8.60 2.10
N VAL A 55 -5.18 -9.80 1.53
CA VAL A 55 -5.23 -10.01 0.07
C VAL A 55 -6.61 -9.64 -0.48
N GLU A 56 -7.68 -10.06 0.20
CA GLU A 56 -9.05 -9.76 -0.21
C GLU A 56 -9.28 -8.24 -0.32
N VAL A 57 -8.94 -7.47 0.70
CA VAL A 57 -9.23 -6.03 0.76
C VAL A 57 -8.27 -5.18 -0.10
N SER A 58 -7.04 -5.65 -0.32
CA SER A 58 -6.03 -4.90 -1.08
C SER A 58 -5.96 -5.25 -2.57
N SER A 59 -6.50 -6.39 -2.99
CA SER A 59 -6.38 -6.90 -4.35
C SER A 59 -7.74 -7.36 -4.93
N THR A 60 -8.31 -8.43 -4.40
CA THR A 60 -9.49 -9.09 -5.00
C THR A 60 -10.72 -8.20 -5.00
N ASN A 61 -11.07 -7.59 -3.86
CA ASN A 61 -12.25 -6.74 -3.76
C ASN A 61 -12.13 -5.45 -4.58
N PRO A 62 -11.01 -4.71 -4.56
CA PRO A 62 -10.80 -3.60 -5.49
C PRO A 62 -10.98 -4.00 -6.95
N ALA A 63 -10.39 -5.12 -7.38
CA ALA A 63 -10.55 -5.59 -8.75
C ALA A 63 -12.01 -5.88 -9.12
N LYS A 64 -12.80 -6.45 -8.21
CA LYS A 64 -14.25 -6.66 -8.39
C LYS A 64 -15.03 -5.35 -8.43
N VAL A 65 -14.75 -4.43 -7.50
CA VAL A 65 -15.45 -3.13 -7.41
C VAL A 65 -15.22 -2.30 -8.66
N PHE A 66 -13.96 -2.26 -9.16
CA PHE A 66 -13.61 -1.51 -10.36
C PHE A 66 -13.87 -2.25 -11.68
N GLY A 67 -14.40 -3.48 -11.63
CA GLY A 67 -14.75 -4.24 -12.83
C GLY A 67 -13.55 -4.76 -13.62
N CYS A 68 -12.41 -4.98 -12.95
CA CYS A 68 -11.19 -5.52 -13.54
C CYS A 68 -11.01 -7.03 -13.27
N TYR A 69 -11.84 -7.60 -12.38
CA TYR A 69 -11.76 -9.02 -12.07
C TYR A 69 -12.39 -9.86 -13.20
N PRO A 70 -11.81 -11.01 -13.61
CA PRO A 70 -10.61 -11.70 -13.06
C PRO A 70 -9.29 -11.32 -13.75
N GLU A 71 -9.25 -10.37 -14.69
CA GLU A 71 -7.99 -9.94 -15.33
C GLU A 71 -6.97 -9.47 -14.27
N LYS A 72 -7.47 -8.84 -13.20
CA LYS A 72 -6.72 -8.43 -12.01
C LYS A 72 -7.33 -9.05 -10.74
N GLY A 73 -6.55 -9.09 -9.66
CA GLY A 73 -7.05 -9.45 -8.32
C GLY A 73 -7.11 -10.94 -8.02
N THR A 74 -6.53 -11.78 -8.87
CA THR A 74 -6.37 -13.23 -8.66
C THR A 74 -5.09 -13.75 -9.32
N LEU A 75 -4.63 -14.93 -8.92
CA LEU A 75 -3.49 -15.65 -9.49
C LEU A 75 -3.95 -16.86 -10.31
N GLU A 76 -5.02 -16.72 -11.07
CA GLU A 76 -5.55 -17.77 -11.92
C GLU A 76 -4.92 -17.72 -13.32
N VAL A 77 -4.94 -18.88 -14.01
CA VAL A 77 -4.50 -18.95 -15.41
C VAL A 77 -5.41 -18.07 -16.29
N GLY A 78 -4.79 -17.18 -17.05
CA GLY A 78 -5.50 -16.20 -17.89
C GLY A 78 -5.59 -14.80 -17.27
N SER A 79 -5.24 -14.64 -15.98
CA SER A 79 -5.10 -13.32 -15.33
C SER A 79 -3.75 -12.70 -15.63
N ASP A 80 -3.67 -11.38 -15.53
CA ASP A 80 -2.38 -10.69 -15.60
C ASP A 80 -1.48 -11.12 -14.44
N ALA A 81 -0.22 -11.41 -14.73
CA ALA A 81 0.79 -11.76 -13.74
C ALA A 81 1.27 -10.51 -12.99
N ASP A 82 0.36 -9.86 -12.25
CA ASP A 82 0.63 -8.77 -11.33
C ASP A 82 0.80 -9.35 -9.94
N ILE A 83 2.04 -9.53 -9.50
CA ILE A 83 2.38 -10.34 -8.33
C ILE A 83 3.34 -9.56 -7.43
N ILE A 84 3.13 -9.64 -6.13
CA ILE A 84 4.14 -9.26 -5.14
C ILE A 84 4.65 -10.51 -4.43
N VAL A 85 5.96 -10.61 -4.24
CA VAL A 85 6.59 -11.60 -3.39
C VAL A 85 6.98 -10.91 -2.09
N VAL A 86 6.53 -11.47 -0.98
CA VAL A 86 6.69 -10.88 0.35
C VAL A 86 7.61 -11.76 1.19
N ASP A 87 8.62 -11.15 1.81
CA ASP A 87 9.37 -11.77 2.89
C ASP A 87 8.65 -11.46 4.21
N PRO A 88 8.07 -12.46 4.90
CA PRO A 88 7.29 -12.26 6.11
C PRO A 88 8.14 -11.82 7.31
N GLU A 89 9.45 -12.05 7.27
CA GLU A 89 10.37 -11.72 8.37
C GLU A 89 11.06 -10.36 8.18
N ARG A 90 11.04 -9.81 6.96
CA ARG A 90 11.68 -8.53 6.67
C ARG A 90 10.99 -7.41 7.42
N THR A 91 11.77 -6.72 8.25
CA THR A 91 11.29 -5.58 9.04
C THR A 91 11.74 -4.27 8.39
N VAL A 92 10.77 -3.37 8.14
CA VAL A 92 11.03 -2.08 7.48
C VAL A 92 10.37 -0.97 8.28
N PRO A 93 11.17 -0.02 8.83
CA PRO A 93 10.63 1.22 9.38
C PRO A 93 9.99 2.05 8.26
N LEU A 94 8.76 2.52 8.48
CA LEU A 94 8.04 3.39 7.56
C LEU A 94 8.55 4.82 7.76
N VAL A 95 9.66 5.12 7.11
CA VAL A 95 10.29 6.44 7.11
C VAL A 95 10.67 6.80 5.68
N ARG A 96 10.63 8.07 5.34
CA ARG A 96 10.86 8.58 3.98
C ARG A 96 12.13 8.03 3.33
N GLY A 97 13.20 7.84 4.08
CA GLY A 97 14.46 7.28 3.55
C GLY A 97 14.39 5.82 3.08
N ASN A 98 13.37 5.08 3.50
CA ASN A 98 13.15 3.69 3.12
C ASN A 98 12.10 3.52 2.02
N LEU A 99 11.43 4.60 1.62
CA LEU A 99 10.32 4.63 0.70
C LEU A 99 10.67 5.44 -0.55
N HIS A 100 9.95 5.21 -1.67
CA HIS A 100 10.22 5.85 -2.96
C HIS A 100 9.49 7.18 -3.12
N TYR A 101 9.42 7.99 -2.07
CA TYR A 101 8.80 9.30 -2.13
C TYR A 101 9.73 10.37 -2.69
N PRO A 102 9.19 11.45 -3.29
CA PRO A 102 9.95 12.61 -3.68
C PRO A 102 10.69 13.22 -2.48
N ALA A 103 11.90 13.73 -2.71
CA ALA A 103 12.74 14.30 -1.65
C ALA A 103 12.14 15.57 -1.01
N ASP A 104 11.24 16.24 -1.73
CA ASP A 104 10.55 17.46 -1.31
C ASP A 104 9.26 17.19 -0.51
N LEU A 105 8.92 15.94 -0.27
CA LEU A 105 7.83 15.59 0.64
C LEU A 105 8.23 15.98 2.06
N ASP A 106 7.49 16.89 2.68
CA ASP A 106 7.82 17.49 3.96
C ASP A 106 7.11 16.86 5.17
N TYR A 107 6.14 15.98 4.93
CA TYR A 107 5.41 15.29 5.98
C TYR A 107 5.08 13.84 5.63
N ASP A 108 4.95 13.00 6.66
CA ASP A 108 4.55 11.60 6.58
C ASP A 108 3.73 11.25 7.84
N PHE A 109 2.49 10.85 7.63
CA PHE A 109 1.58 10.47 8.73
C PHE A 109 1.97 9.17 9.43
N TYR A 110 2.74 8.34 8.75
CA TYR A 110 3.07 7.00 9.21
C TYR A 110 4.54 6.88 9.66
N GLU A 111 5.23 8.01 9.74
CA GLU A 111 6.59 8.04 10.26
C GLU A 111 6.64 7.52 11.70
N GLY A 112 7.52 6.56 11.96
CA GLY A 112 7.66 5.88 13.25
C GLY A 112 6.96 4.53 13.34
N PHE A 113 6.10 4.17 12.38
CA PHE A 113 5.61 2.79 12.26
C PHE A 113 6.69 1.87 11.73
N THR A 114 6.63 0.60 12.11
CA THR A 114 7.53 -0.44 11.61
C THR A 114 6.70 -1.63 11.16
N SER A 115 6.85 -2.02 9.89
CA SER A 115 6.22 -3.21 9.33
C SER A 115 7.13 -4.42 9.45
N ARG A 116 6.60 -5.55 9.91
CA ARG A 116 7.19 -6.88 9.71
C ARG A 116 6.42 -7.58 8.60
N GLY A 117 7.12 -8.03 7.58
CA GLY A 117 6.57 -8.47 6.30
C GLY A 117 6.60 -7.33 5.28
N TRP A 118 7.48 -7.50 4.25
CA TRP A 118 7.68 -6.47 3.23
C TRP A 118 7.86 -7.08 1.84
N PRO A 119 7.35 -6.42 0.77
CA PRO A 119 7.60 -6.85 -0.59
C PRO A 119 9.08 -6.85 -0.94
N VAL A 120 9.60 -7.97 -1.45
CA VAL A 120 10.96 -8.11 -1.95
C VAL A 120 11.01 -8.11 -3.48
N CYS A 121 9.90 -8.47 -4.12
CA CYS A 121 9.77 -8.39 -5.56
C CYS A 121 8.36 -7.95 -5.96
N THR A 122 8.27 -7.02 -6.90
CA THR A 122 7.01 -6.58 -7.51
C THR A 122 7.08 -6.85 -9.00
N ILE A 123 6.13 -7.63 -9.48
CA ILE A 123 5.99 -8.07 -10.87
C ILE A 123 4.71 -7.45 -11.42
N ARG A 124 4.78 -6.93 -12.64
CA ARG A 124 3.63 -6.44 -13.39
C ARG A 124 3.59 -7.07 -14.78
N ARG A 125 2.54 -7.81 -15.05
CA ARG A 125 2.35 -8.57 -16.29
C ARG A 125 3.57 -9.40 -16.67
N GLY A 126 4.17 -10.08 -15.66
CA GLY A 126 5.34 -10.91 -15.81
C GLY A 126 6.69 -10.17 -15.90
N GLU A 127 6.70 -8.83 -15.89
CA GLU A 127 7.94 -8.04 -15.85
C GLU A 127 8.25 -7.59 -14.41
N ILE A 128 9.49 -7.82 -13.95
CA ILE A 128 9.94 -7.32 -12.64
C ILE A 128 10.03 -5.80 -12.70
N LEU A 129 9.27 -5.13 -11.82
CA LEU A 129 9.32 -3.68 -11.65
C LEU A 129 10.25 -3.25 -10.53
N ILE A 130 10.20 -3.96 -9.40
CA ILE A 130 11.01 -3.68 -8.21
C ILE A 130 11.57 -5.00 -7.73
N GLU A 131 12.84 -5.01 -7.39
CA GLU A 131 13.52 -6.12 -6.75
C GLU A 131 14.46 -5.56 -5.68
N ASP A 132 14.34 -6.04 -4.46
CA ASP A 132 15.09 -5.58 -3.29
C ASP A 132 15.12 -4.05 -3.13
N GLY A 133 13.96 -3.41 -3.30
CA GLY A 133 13.80 -1.96 -3.22
C GLY A 133 14.36 -1.17 -4.40
N ARG A 134 14.83 -1.83 -5.46
CA ARG A 134 15.38 -1.15 -6.65
C ARG A 134 14.40 -1.22 -7.81
N PHE A 135 14.07 -0.06 -8.36
CA PHE A 135 13.24 0.04 -9.56
C PHE A 135 14.00 -0.47 -10.80
N LYS A 136 13.42 -1.46 -11.47
CA LYS A 136 13.92 -2.07 -12.72
C LYS A 136 12.98 -1.89 -13.90
N GLY A 137 11.82 -1.28 -13.68
CA GLY A 137 10.78 -1.12 -14.68
C GLY A 137 11.16 -0.18 -15.83
N LYS A 138 10.49 -0.36 -16.97
CA LYS A 138 10.63 0.53 -18.13
C LYS A 138 9.67 1.71 -18.02
N ARG A 139 10.14 2.92 -18.38
CA ARG A 139 9.27 4.11 -18.51
C ARG A 139 8.21 3.88 -19.60
N LYS A 140 7.03 4.49 -19.42
CA LYS A 140 5.91 4.44 -20.38
C LYS A 140 5.39 3.03 -20.67
N SER A 141 5.56 2.09 -19.74
CA SER A 141 5.08 0.70 -19.86
C SER A 141 3.66 0.50 -19.30
N GLY A 142 2.96 1.56 -18.91
CA GLY A 142 1.56 1.52 -18.53
C GLY A 142 0.66 1.24 -19.75
N ARG A 143 -0.48 0.59 -19.52
CA ARG A 143 -1.55 0.44 -20.50
C ARG A 143 -2.88 0.85 -19.89
N PHE A 144 -3.80 1.34 -20.71
CA PHE A 144 -5.17 1.55 -20.29
C PHE A 144 -5.86 0.20 -20.05
N LEU A 145 -6.49 0.04 -18.90
CA LEU A 145 -7.28 -1.13 -18.55
C LEU A 145 -8.76 -0.77 -18.74
N LYS A 146 -9.43 -1.46 -19.67
CA LYS A 146 -10.86 -1.28 -19.89
C LYS A 146 -11.63 -2.08 -18.85
N CYS A 147 -12.16 -1.39 -17.86
CA CYS A 147 -12.99 -1.98 -16.83
C CYS A 147 -14.43 -2.19 -17.30
N SER A 148 -15.06 -3.27 -16.84
CA SER A 148 -16.47 -3.58 -17.14
C SER A 148 -17.22 -3.82 -15.85
N LEU A 149 -18.06 -2.88 -15.46
CA LEU A 149 -18.99 -3.06 -14.35
C LEU A 149 -20.13 -3.99 -14.81
N LYS A 150 -20.03 -5.26 -14.50
CA LYS A 150 -21.20 -6.16 -14.62
C LYS A 150 -22.22 -5.77 -13.54
N PRO A 151 -23.53 -5.64 -13.88
CA PRO A 151 -24.53 -5.41 -12.86
C PRO A 151 -24.42 -6.51 -11.80
N ARG A 152 -24.48 -6.12 -10.51
CA ARG A 152 -24.60 -7.10 -9.42
C ARG A 152 -25.82 -7.96 -9.76
N LYS A 153 -25.63 -9.26 -9.94
CA LYS A 153 -26.74 -10.19 -9.80
C LYS A 153 -27.15 -10.12 -8.33
N GLU A 154 -28.34 -9.60 -8.08
CA GLU A 154 -28.94 -9.69 -6.76
C GLU A 154 -28.96 -11.18 -6.36
N ALA A 155 -28.41 -11.44 -5.15
CA ALA A 155 -28.39 -12.79 -4.56
C ALA A 155 -29.74 -13.11 -3.95
#